data_44bf90f12cc71d06481e87fa81b4a1c1
#
_entry.id   44bf90f12cc71d06481e87fa81b4a1c1
#
_cell.length_a   1.000
_cell.length_b   1.000
_cell.length_c   1.000
_cell.angle_alpha   90.00
_cell.angle_beta   90.00
_cell.angle_gamma   90.00
#
_symmetry.space_group_name_H-M   'P 1'
#
loop_
_entity.id
_entity.type
_entity.pdbx_description
1 polymer ?
#
loop_
_entity_poly.entity_id
_entity_poly.type
_entity_poly.pdbx_seq_one_letter_code
_entity_poly.pdbx_strand_id
1 'polypeptide(L)'
;SVKKQMNNQKKVYFIDNAIIGKVGFNATDNIGQLLENLVFIEIKRQRKDVYYHDDGIECDFIMRENGHIVSACQVTRSMKDEKTRQREINGLVSALNAYNLTEGMVLTDDETEEITIDNKKIHINPIWRWLLKDSVTIPLT
;
A
#
# COMPACT_ATOMS: atom_id res chain seq x y z
N SER A 1 18.97 -2.49 1.08
CA SER A 1 18.51 -3.22 -0.10
C SER A 1 17.25 -4.03 0.23
N VAL A 2 16.46 -4.39 -0.78
CA VAL A 2 15.27 -5.24 -0.64
C VAL A 2 15.58 -6.52 0.13
N LYS A 3 16.72 -7.13 -0.13
CA LYS A 3 17.15 -8.36 0.53
C LYS A 3 17.42 -8.18 2.03
N LYS A 4 17.96 -7.05 2.43
CA LYS A 4 18.21 -6.72 3.84
C LYS A 4 16.89 -6.45 4.58
N GLN A 5 15.94 -5.81 3.90
CA GLN A 5 14.62 -5.51 4.45
C GLN A 5 13.73 -6.74 4.58
N MET A 6 13.86 -7.71 3.67
CA MET A 6 13.11 -8.97 3.74
C MET A 6 13.43 -9.79 5.00
N ASN A 7 14.59 -9.61 5.62
CA ASN A 7 15.04 -10.42 6.74
C ASN A 7 14.83 -9.79 8.12
N ASN A 8 14.55 -8.50 8.22
CA ASN A 8 14.63 -7.79 9.51
C ASN A 8 13.29 -7.59 10.22
N GLN A 9 12.19 -7.48 9.52
CA GLN A 9 10.85 -7.33 10.12
C GLN A 9 9.79 -7.98 9.25
N LYS A 10 8.79 -8.55 9.89
CA LYS A 10 7.67 -9.21 9.19
C LYS A 10 6.36 -8.59 9.65
N LYS A 11 5.57 -8.09 8.70
CA LYS A 11 4.17 -7.78 8.96
C LYS A 11 3.33 -9.04 8.82
N VAL A 12 2.33 -9.20 9.68
CA VAL A 12 1.41 -10.33 9.65
C VAL A 12 0.11 -9.88 9.00
N TYR A 13 -0.31 -10.61 7.97
CA TYR A 13 -1.58 -10.37 7.26
C TYR A 13 -2.46 -11.59 7.34
N PHE A 14 -3.77 -11.35 7.43
CA PHE A 14 -4.78 -12.40 7.39
C PHE A 14 -5.32 -12.56 5.97
N ILE A 15 -5.52 -13.80 5.54
CA ILE A 15 -6.07 -14.10 4.21
C ILE A 15 -7.54 -13.67 4.10
N ASP A 16 -8.27 -13.66 5.23
CA ASP A 16 -9.69 -13.33 5.30
C ASP A 16 -9.93 -12.27 6.38
N ASN A 17 -10.45 -11.10 5.98
CA ASN A 17 -10.82 -10.03 6.89
C ASN A 17 -11.91 -10.43 7.91
N ALA A 18 -12.74 -11.43 7.61
CA ALA A 18 -13.72 -11.95 8.53
C ALA A 18 -13.10 -12.58 9.79
N ILE A 19 -11.88 -13.12 9.68
CA ILE A 19 -11.14 -13.67 10.83
C ILE A 19 -10.77 -12.56 11.81
N ILE A 20 -10.41 -11.37 11.32
CA ILE A 20 -10.05 -10.22 12.15
C ILE A 20 -11.24 -9.80 13.01
N GLY A 21 -12.45 -9.76 12.44
CA GLY A 21 -13.68 -9.44 13.17
C GLY A 21 -14.02 -10.44 14.29
N LYS A 22 -13.63 -11.71 14.16
CA LYS A 22 -13.87 -12.77 15.15
C LYS A 22 -12.85 -12.76 16.31
N VAL A 23 -11.68 -12.16 16.11
CA VAL A 23 -10.62 -12.14 17.14
C VAL A 23 -10.82 -11.01 18.16
N GLY A 24 -11.87 -10.21 18.06
CA GLY A 24 -12.28 -9.25 19.08
C GLY A 24 -11.52 -7.93 19.08
N PHE A 25 -11.02 -7.52 17.95
CA PHE A 25 -10.41 -6.20 17.79
C PHE A 25 -11.46 -5.09 17.88
N ASN A 26 -11.16 -4.00 18.60
CA ASN A 26 -12.01 -2.82 18.64
C ASN A 26 -12.08 -2.17 17.23
N ALA A 27 -13.29 -1.93 16.76
CA ALA A 27 -13.57 -1.53 15.38
C ALA A 27 -12.88 -0.22 14.94
N THR A 28 -12.58 0.68 15.88
CA THR A 28 -11.96 1.98 15.58
C THR A 28 -10.44 1.91 15.37
N ASP A 29 -9.75 1.05 16.11
CA ASP A 29 -8.29 0.96 16.04
C ASP A 29 -7.80 0.08 14.88
N ASN A 30 -8.70 -0.68 14.27
CA ASN A 30 -8.37 -1.71 13.30
C ASN A 30 -8.78 -1.44 11.86
N ILE A 31 -9.43 -0.31 11.59
CA ILE A 31 -9.81 0.03 10.20
C ILE A 31 -8.57 0.14 9.31
N GLY A 32 -7.52 0.78 9.79
CA GLY A 32 -6.25 0.86 9.08
C GLY A 32 -5.67 -0.51 8.77
N GLN A 33 -5.65 -1.40 9.78
CA GLN A 33 -5.19 -2.78 9.61
C GLN A 33 -6.06 -3.57 8.64
N LEU A 34 -7.36 -3.39 8.68
CA LEU A 34 -8.30 -4.03 7.73
C LEU A 34 -8.05 -3.56 6.31
N LEU A 35 -7.84 -2.27 6.11
CA LEU A 35 -7.54 -1.69 4.80
C LEU A 35 -6.20 -2.21 4.25
N GLU A 36 -5.15 -2.23 5.06
CA GLU A 36 -3.87 -2.84 4.66
C GLU A 36 -4.05 -4.31 4.28
N ASN A 37 -4.79 -5.07 5.08
CA ASN A 37 -5.01 -6.48 4.82
C ASN A 37 -5.77 -6.72 3.52
N LEU A 38 -6.76 -5.89 3.24
CA LEU A 38 -7.52 -5.93 1.97
C LEU A 38 -6.61 -5.69 0.77
N VAL A 39 -5.74 -4.69 0.85
CA VAL A 39 -4.75 -4.39 -0.19
C VAL A 39 -3.76 -5.55 -0.36
N PHE A 40 -3.27 -6.11 0.74
CA PHE A 40 -2.39 -7.27 0.71
C PHE A 40 -3.02 -8.46 -0.03
N ILE A 41 -4.26 -8.81 0.30
CA ILE A 41 -5.00 -9.90 -0.35
C ILE A 41 -5.09 -9.67 -1.85
N GLU A 42 -5.43 -8.45 -2.27
CA GLU A 42 -5.54 -8.12 -3.69
C GLU A 42 -4.20 -8.20 -4.43
N ILE A 43 -3.12 -7.71 -3.84
CA ILE A 43 -1.77 -7.83 -4.41
C ILE A 43 -1.40 -9.31 -4.60
N LYS A 44 -1.68 -10.15 -3.62
CA LYS A 44 -1.44 -11.61 -3.71
C LYS A 44 -2.33 -12.27 -4.75
N ARG A 45 -3.57 -11.84 -4.89
CA ARG A 45 -4.49 -12.32 -5.93
C ARG A 45 -3.93 -12.02 -7.33
N GLN A 46 -3.27 -10.89 -7.51
CA GLN A 46 -2.59 -10.51 -8.75
C GLN A 46 -1.28 -11.28 -8.98
N ARG A 47 -0.90 -12.18 -8.07
CA ARG A 47 0.32 -12.99 -8.12
C ARG A 47 1.61 -12.17 -8.14
N LYS A 48 1.60 -10.99 -7.52
CA LYS A 48 2.79 -10.17 -7.32
C LYS A 48 3.46 -10.54 -6.00
N ASP A 49 4.76 -10.49 -5.98
CA ASP A 49 5.52 -10.54 -4.74
C ASP A 49 5.40 -9.20 -4.03
N VAL A 50 5.22 -9.24 -2.73
CA VAL A 50 5.03 -8.05 -1.91
C VAL A 50 6.02 -8.04 -0.75
N TYR A 51 6.60 -6.88 -0.52
CA TYR A 51 7.52 -6.58 0.57
C TYR A 51 7.09 -5.29 1.23
N TYR A 52 7.62 -4.98 2.40
CA TYR A 52 7.51 -3.64 2.91
C TYR A 52 8.90 -2.98 3.02
N HIS A 53 8.92 -1.66 2.98
CA HIS A 53 10.15 -0.88 3.06
C HIS A 53 10.26 -0.24 4.45
N ASP A 54 11.42 -0.37 5.06
CA ASP A 54 11.76 0.32 6.30
C ASP A 54 13.24 0.70 6.26
N ASP A 55 13.48 1.99 6.13
CA ASP A 55 14.80 2.62 6.22
C ASP A 55 14.74 3.76 7.24
N GLY A 56 14.16 3.46 8.42
CA GLY A 56 13.81 4.45 9.43
C GLY A 56 12.49 5.17 9.14
N ILE A 57 11.96 5.05 7.92
CA ILE A 57 10.65 5.54 7.48
C ILE A 57 9.98 4.41 6.70
N GLU A 58 8.79 4.02 7.11
CA GLU A 58 8.10 2.86 6.54
C GLU A 58 7.31 3.20 5.28
N CYS A 59 7.30 2.26 4.32
CA CYS A 59 6.32 2.17 3.24
C CYS A 59 5.65 0.80 3.28
N ASP A 60 4.32 0.78 3.28
CA ASP A 60 3.54 -0.42 3.55
C ASP A 60 3.77 -1.54 2.55
N PHE A 61 3.78 -1.23 1.25
CA PHE A 61 3.88 -2.23 0.20
C PHE A 61 4.85 -1.82 -0.89
N ILE A 62 5.77 -2.73 -1.17
CA ILE A 62 6.64 -2.70 -2.34
C ILE A 62 6.29 -3.92 -3.17
N MET A 63 5.90 -3.72 -4.41
CA MET A 63 5.47 -4.79 -5.30
C MET A 63 6.56 -5.11 -6.32
N ARG A 64 6.83 -6.40 -6.46
CA ARG A 64 7.78 -6.93 -7.42
C ARG A 64 7.07 -7.84 -8.42
N GLU A 65 7.42 -7.70 -9.67
CA GLU A 65 6.90 -8.50 -10.75
C GLU A 65 8.05 -8.90 -11.67
N ASN A 66 8.15 -10.18 -12.00
CA ASN A 66 9.23 -10.71 -12.88
C ASN A 66 10.64 -10.32 -12.42
N GLY A 67 10.89 -10.31 -11.11
CA GLY A 67 12.19 -9.98 -10.52
C GLY A 67 12.50 -8.48 -10.39
N HIS A 68 11.59 -7.61 -10.82
CA HIS A 68 11.76 -6.15 -10.78
C HIS A 68 10.77 -5.48 -9.84
N ILE A 69 11.21 -4.47 -9.09
CA ILE A 69 10.31 -3.63 -8.31
C ILE A 69 9.53 -2.75 -9.31
N VAL A 70 8.21 -2.85 -9.27
CA VAL A 70 7.33 -2.17 -10.23
C VAL A 70 6.50 -1.06 -9.59
N SER A 71 6.22 -1.13 -8.29
CA SER A 71 5.41 -0.10 -7.63
C SER A 71 5.62 -0.08 -6.11
N ALA A 72 5.25 1.04 -5.50
CA ALA A 72 5.20 1.24 -4.07
C ALA A 72 3.86 1.88 -3.68
N CYS A 73 3.32 1.49 -2.53
CA CYS A 73 2.01 1.90 -2.08
C CYS A 73 1.97 2.06 -0.56
N GLN A 74 1.33 3.13 -0.11
CA GLN A 74 0.90 3.33 1.28
C GLN A 74 -0.60 3.12 1.38
N VAL A 75 -1.05 2.70 2.55
CA VAL A 75 -2.47 2.53 2.86
C VAL A 75 -2.79 3.28 4.13
N THR A 76 -3.70 4.23 4.07
CA THR A 76 -4.18 4.97 5.22
C THR A 76 -5.65 5.29 5.06
N ARG A 77 -6.37 5.41 6.17
CA ARG A 77 -7.79 5.75 6.12
C ARG A 77 -8.03 7.12 5.48
N SER A 78 -7.21 8.11 5.85
CA SER A 78 -7.36 9.47 5.37
C SER A 78 -6.02 10.22 5.39
N MET A 79 -5.87 11.13 4.44
CA MET A 79 -4.76 12.08 4.33
C MET A 79 -5.13 13.49 4.81
N LYS A 80 -6.28 13.66 5.48
CA LYS A 80 -6.77 14.98 5.92
C LYS A 80 -5.98 15.53 7.09
N ASP A 81 -5.50 14.67 8.00
CA ASP A 81 -4.61 15.08 9.08
C ASP A 81 -3.21 15.34 8.52
N GLU A 82 -2.68 16.54 8.74
CA GLU A 82 -1.40 16.96 8.16
C GLU A 82 -0.23 16.09 8.63
N LYS A 83 -0.23 15.68 9.88
CA LYS A 83 0.82 14.83 10.46
C LYS A 83 0.82 13.43 9.82
N THR A 84 -0.36 12.86 9.65
CA THR A 84 -0.54 11.59 8.93
C THR A 84 -0.12 11.74 7.48
N ARG A 85 -0.60 12.78 6.81
CA ARG A 85 -0.26 13.09 5.41
C ARG A 85 1.25 13.13 5.20
N GLN A 86 1.96 13.87 6.04
CA GLN A 86 3.40 14.02 5.95
C GLN A 86 4.13 12.69 6.17
N ARG A 87 3.69 11.90 7.13
CA ARG A 87 4.26 10.58 7.40
C ARG A 87 4.09 9.63 6.21
N GLU A 88 2.89 9.54 5.66
CA GLU A 88 2.61 8.63 4.53
C GLU A 88 3.38 9.04 3.27
N ILE A 89 3.43 10.33 2.97
CA ILE A 89 4.19 10.86 1.85
C ILE A 89 5.67 10.62 2.02
N ASN A 90 6.24 10.90 3.18
CA ASN A 90 7.66 10.68 3.45
C ASN A 90 8.04 9.20 3.30
N GLY A 91 7.23 8.29 3.81
CA GLY A 91 7.44 6.85 3.66
C GLY A 91 7.41 6.40 2.20
N LEU A 92 6.45 6.90 1.44
CA LEU A 92 6.33 6.59 0.02
C LEU A 92 7.52 7.15 -0.77
N VAL A 93 7.88 8.42 -0.58
CA VAL A 93 9.02 9.04 -1.28
C VAL A 93 10.33 8.33 -0.95
N SER A 94 10.54 7.93 0.31
CA SER A 94 11.70 7.12 0.71
C SER A 94 11.80 5.85 -0.13
N ALA A 95 10.70 5.12 -0.28
CA ALA A 95 10.65 3.91 -1.09
C ALA A 95 10.88 4.20 -2.58
N LEU A 96 10.24 5.24 -3.13
CA LEU A 96 10.41 5.62 -4.53
C LEU A 96 11.87 5.93 -4.86
N ASN A 97 12.56 6.63 -3.97
CA ASN A 97 13.98 6.92 -4.13
C ASN A 97 14.86 5.67 -4.02
N ALA A 98 14.56 4.79 -3.05
CA ALA A 98 15.33 3.57 -2.82
C ALA A 98 15.29 2.61 -4.01
N TYR A 99 14.18 2.56 -4.74
CA TYR A 99 13.95 1.63 -5.84
C TYR A 99 13.89 2.28 -7.22
N ASN A 100 14.26 3.55 -7.33
CA ASN A 100 14.27 4.32 -8.58
C ASN A 100 12.92 4.36 -9.30
N LEU A 101 11.83 4.45 -8.54
CA LEU A 101 10.51 4.62 -9.08
C LEU A 101 10.18 6.10 -9.26
N THR A 102 9.47 6.43 -10.32
CA THR A 102 9.07 7.82 -10.66
C THR A 102 7.70 8.18 -10.11
N GLU A 103 6.90 7.19 -9.76
CA GLU A 103 5.55 7.40 -9.23
C GLU A 103 5.18 6.35 -8.20
N GLY A 104 4.28 6.72 -7.31
CA GLY A 104 3.76 5.86 -6.26
C GLY A 104 2.30 6.17 -5.93
N MET A 105 1.74 5.42 -5.02
CA MET A 105 0.32 5.45 -4.72
C MET A 105 0.07 5.49 -3.21
N VAL A 106 -0.92 6.28 -2.81
CA VAL A 106 -1.54 6.21 -1.48
C VAL A 106 -2.99 5.80 -1.65
N LEU A 107 -3.39 4.72 -1.02
CA LEU A 107 -4.77 4.24 -1.02
C LEU A 107 -5.48 4.70 0.26
N THR A 108 -6.65 5.29 0.09
CA THR A 108 -7.47 5.86 1.18
C THR A 108 -8.91 5.37 1.09
N ASP A 109 -9.74 5.79 2.04
CA ASP A 109 -11.19 5.50 2.00
C ASP A 109 -11.86 6.15 0.79
N ASP A 110 -11.69 7.46 0.61
CA ASP A 110 -12.50 8.23 -0.35
C ASP A 110 -11.78 9.41 -1.02
N GLU A 111 -10.49 9.59 -0.79
CA GLU A 111 -9.76 10.76 -1.28
C GLU A 111 -9.15 10.52 -2.66
N THR A 112 -9.19 11.55 -3.49
CA THR A 112 -8.58 11.55 -4.83
C THR A 112 -7.77 12.82 -5.01
N GLU A 113 -6.48 12.68 -5.22
CA GLU A 113 -5.54 13.79 -5.43
C GLU A 113 -4.33 13.30 -6.21
N GLU A 114 -3.70 14.18 -6.95
CA GLU A 114 -2.40 13.95 -7.56
C GLU A 114 -1.45 15.06 -7.14
N ILE A 115 -0.31 14.69 -6.58
CA ILE A 115 0.73 15.64 -6.15
C ILE A 115 2.08 15.24 -6.74
N THR A 116 2.98 16.22 -6.86
CA THR A 116 4.35 16.00 -7.31
C THR A 116 5.31 16.51 -6.23
N ILE A 117 6.20 15.64 -5.78
CA ILE A 117 7.24 15.94 -4.79
C ILE A 117 8.57 15.40 -5.29
N ASP A 118 9.59 16.25 -5.35
CA ASP A 118 10.96 15.87 -5.80
C ASP A 118 10.96 15.11 -7.13
N ASN A 119 10.16 15.57 -8.09
CA ASN A 119 9.92 14.94 -9.40
C ASN A 119 9.28 13.54 -9.31
N LYS A 120 8.75 13.17 -8.17
CA LYS A 120 7.97 11.95 -7.99
C LYS A 120 6.49 12.29 -8.01
N LYS A 121 5.73 11.55 -8.81
CA LYS A 121 4.28 11.70 -8.89
C LYS A 121 3.61 10.76 -7.88
N ILE A 122 2.75 11.31 -7.04
CA ILE A 122 2.03 10.55 -6.02
C ILE A 122 0.54 10.63 -6.34
N HIS A 123 -0.06 9.47 -6.55
CA HIS A 123 -1.49 9.31 -6.80
C HIS A 123 -2.19 8.91 -5.52
N ILE A 124 -3.10 9.74 -5.03
CA ILE A 124 -3.96 9.42 -3.89
C ILE A 124 -5.29 8.96 -4.45
N ASN A 125 -5.70 7.74 -4.17
CA ASN A 125 -6.91 7.14 -4.72
C ASN A 125 -7.68 6.37 -3.66
N PRO A 126 -9.02 6.29 -3.79
CA PRO A 126 -9.81 5.39 -2.97
C PRO A 126 -9.46 3.92 -3.22
N ILE A 127 -9.41 3.12 -2.17
CA ILE A 127 -9.16 1.68 -2.26
C ILE A 127 -10.16 0.99 -3.19
N TRP A 128 -11.45 1.36 -3.09
CA TRP A 128 -12.50 0.76 -3.92
C TRP A 128 -12.25 0.97 -5.42
N ARG A 129 -11.73 2.14 -5.82
CA ARG A 129 -11.41 2.42 -7.22
C ARG A 129 -10.24 1.57 -7.71
N TRP A 130 -9.22 1.43 -6.87
CA TRP A 130 -8.06 0.59 -7.17
C TRP A 130 -8.47 -0.89 -7.31
N LEU A 131 -9.31 -1.40 -6.41
CA LEU A 131 -9.84 -2.76 -6.48
C LEU A 131 -10.63 -3.01 -7.77
N LEU A 132 -11.46 -2.05 -8.20
CA LEU A 132 -12.29 -2.18 -9.41
C LEU A 132 -11.48 -2.10 -10.70
N LYS A 133 -10.41 -1.31 -10.74
CA LYS A 133 -9.55 -1.18 -11.93
C LYS A 133 -9.03 -2.54 -12.42
N ASP A 134 -8.69 -3.40 -11.50
CA ASP A 134 -8.15 -4.72 -11.83
C ASP A 134 -9.25 -5.77 -12.03
N SER A 135 -10.48 -5.46 -11.64
CA SER A 135 -11.64 -6.33 -11.85
C SER A 135 -12.27 -6.20 -13.25
N VAL A 136 -11.99 -5.12 -13.96
CA VAL A 136 -12.61 -4.80 -15.27
C VAL A 136 -11.90 -5.47 -16.45
N THR A 137 -10.88 -6.28 -16.24
CA THR A 137 -10.28 -7.14 -17.25
C THR A 137 -10.96 -8.52 -17.34
N ILE A 138 -12.27 -8.57 -17.15
CA ILE A 138 -13.05 -9.70 -17.64
C ILE A 138 -13.33 -9.41 -19.11
N PRO A 139 -12.77 -10.18 -20.05
CA PRO A 139 -13.19 -10.02 -21.44
C PRO A 139 -14.69 -10.27 -21.51
N LEU A 140 -15.41 -9.26 -21.92
CA LEU A 140 -16.79 -9.44 -22.34
C LEU A 140 -16.76 -10.33 -23.60
N THR A 141 -16.92 -11.60 -23.37
CA THR A 141 -17.22 -12.53 -24.48
C THR A 141 -18.67 -12.40 -24.83
#